data_ea2b931b1e32256e6961f99c70f305ba
#
_entry.id   ea2b931b1e32256e6961f99c70f305ba
#
_cell.length_a   1.000
_cell.length_b   1.000
_cell.length_c   1.000
_cell.angle_alpha   90.00
_cell.angle_beta   90.00
_cell.angle_gamma   90.00
#
_symmetry.space_group_name_H-M   'P 1'
#
loop_
_entity.id
_entity.type
_entity.pdbx_description
1 polymer ?
#
loop_
_entity_poly.entity_id
_entity_poly.type
_entity_poly.pdbx_seq_one_letter_code
_entity_poly.pdbx_strand_id
1 'polypeptide(L)'
;NDVFPNYKTLTRAIFLKGYQWPFDPRKVESYGSSLIDLLVFREREERGRRVWIDFRRNPSWQGDDRFKPVETDKEVYDYLLRSGSLQSTPVERLLAINSPALQLYGEHGIDLRAEPIEIAVCAQHNNGGLKGNIWWESDLRHLFPVGEVNGSHGVYRPGGSALNSGQVGSYRAAKYIAGKYNNPCIGAEIFLSETGTQITKKLELTSFWLTSGSKENNSKLAGEIRKRMSGYGAIIRNPARIADAVKEAEAMYREISGLTGASSVEELADCFTLTGHCLAHLMYLEAIKFYIIKGGKSRGSYIITAHNSVDEMLGNPGSPDIDLCCYDNPVEEGIMEICYKDGHIIKKIEKVREIPSQELWFENVWKSYLKDNYL
;
A
#
# COMPACT_ATOMS: atom_id res chain seq x y z
N ASN A 1 21.93 8.83 14.43
CA ASN A 1 23.26 8.22 14.31
C ASN A 1 23.46 7.11 15.34
N ASP A 2 22.71 7.08 16.43
CA ASP A 2 22.88 6.14 17.55
C ASP A 2 22.60 4.67 17.18
N VAL A 3 21.98 4.44 16.04
CA VAL A 3 21.64 3.12 15.53
C VAL A 3 22.75 2.53 14.65
N PHE A 4 23.55 3.38 13.99
CA PHE A 4 24.58 2.92 13.04
C PHE A 4 25.96 2.88 13.71
N PRO A 5 26.77 1.83 13.45
CA PRO A 5 28.08 1.67 14.11
C PRO A 5 29.17 2.61 13.55
N ASN A 6 29.03 3.09 12.32
CA ASN A 6 30.04 3.93 11.65
C ASN A 6 29.45 4.67 10.43
N TYR A 7 30.23 5.62 9.90
CA TYR A 7 29.88 6.43 8.72
C TYR A 7 29.59 5.57 7.47
N LYS A 8 30.39 4.54 7.24
CA LYS A 8 30.25 3.63 6.10
C LYS A 8 28.88 2.95 6.10
N THR A 9 28.46 2.43 7.25
CA THR A 9 27.16 1.74 7.39
C THR A 9 26.00 2.71 7.25
N LEU A 10 26.09 3.91 7.84
CA LEU A 10 25.07 4.96 7.70
C LEU A 10 24.89 5.37 6.25
N THR A 11 25.98 5.70 5.55
CA THR A 11 25.92 6.16 4.16
C THR A 11 25.44 5.07 3.22
N ARG A 12 25.81 3.80 3.49
CA ARG A 12 25.30 2.65 2.75
C ARG A 12 23.78 2.51 2.92
N ALA A 13 23.25 2.56 4.14
CA ALA A 13 21.82 2.43 4.39
C ALA A 13 21.00 3.54 3.68
N ILE A 14 21.46 4.80 3.73
CA ILE A 14 20.84 5.94 3.05
C ILE A 14 20.87 5.74 1.52
N PHE A 15 22.01 5.36 0.96
CA PHE A 15 22.15 5.09 -0.47
C PHE A 15 21.23 3.95 -0.91
N LEU A 16 21.25 2.83 -0.21
CA LEU A 16 20.39 1.68 -0.50
C LEU A 16 18.91 2.05 -0.43
N LYS A 17 18.51 2.95 0.48
CA LYS A 17 17.13 3.43 0.55
C LYS A 17 16.71 4.18 -0.71
N GLY A 18 17.57 4.99 -1.29
CA GLY A 18 17.32 5.64 -2.58
C GLY A 18 17.24 4.66 -3.76
N TYR A 19 18.05 3.60 -3.73
CA TYR A 19 18.15 2.59 -4.77
C TYR A 19 17.13 1.45 -4.63
N GLN A 20 16.81 1.06 -3.38
CA GLN A 20 15.89 -0.02 -3.02
C GLN A 20 14.70 0.53 -2.23
N TRP A 21 14.04 1.53 -2.76
CA TRP A 21 13.00 2.32 -2.09
C TRP A 21 11.82 1.53 -1.48
N PRO A 22 11.32 0.38 -2.03
CA PRO A 22 10.25 -0.35 -1.38
C PRO A 22 10.68 -0.93 -0.05
N PHE A 23 9.81 -0.82 0.96
CA PHE A 23 10.00 -1.49 2.24
C PHE A 23 9.97 -3.01 2.07
N ASP A 24 10.92 -3.69 2.69
CA ASP A 24 10.98 -5.15 2.76
C ASP A 24 11.61 -5.55 4.10
N PRO A 25 10.91 -6.31 4.97
CA PRO A 25 11.44 -6.70 6.28
C PRO A 25 12.77 -7.47 6.19
N ARG A 26 13.02 -8.20 5.09
CA ARG A 26 14.31 -8.87 4.85
C ARG A 26 15.49 -7.91 4.68
N LYS A 27 15.20 -6.64 4.37
CA LYS A 27 16.21 -5.58 4.19
C LYS A 27 16.37 -4.69 5.42
N VAL A 28 15.91 -5.13 6.58
CA VAL A 28 16.18 -4.48 7.87
C VAL A 28 17.50 -4.97 8.45
N GLU A 29 17.75 -6.28 8.38
CA GLU A 29 18.97 -6.90 8.87
C GLU A 29 20.23 -6.29 8.24
N SER A 30 21.34 -6.40 8.96
CA SER A 30 22.66 -5.91 8.54
C SER A 30 22.65 -4.43 8.11
N TYR A 31 21.84 -3.62 8.76
CA TYR A 31 21.67 -2.19 8.46
C TYR A 31 21.22 -1.92 7.03
N GLY A 32 20.30 -2.72 6.51
CA GLY A 32 19.79 -2.59 5.15
C GLY A 32 18.86 -1.40 4.95
N SER A 33 18.37 -1.23 3.72
CA SER A 33 17.59 -0.06 3.28
C SER A 33 16.32 0.18 4.09
N SER A 34 15.63 -0.89 4.49
CA SER A 34 14.35 -0.79 5.21
C SER A 34 14.48 -0.42 6.69
N LEU A 35 15.72 -0.43 7.24
CA LEU A 35 15.98 0.13 8.56
C LEU A 35 15.67 1.64 8.58
N ILE A 36 15.97 2.37 7.48
CA ILE A 36 15.64 3.80 7.38
C ILE A 36 14.13 4.02 7.51
N ASP A 37 13.31 3.17 6.90
CA ASP A 37 11.84 3.27 7.02
C ASP A 37 11.38 3.11 8.47
N LEU A 38 11.94 2.14 9.19
CA LEU A 38 11.61 1.91 10.59
C LEU A 38 12.02 3.09 11.48
N LEU A 39 13.18 3.69 11.21
CA LEU A 39 13.62 4.88 11.94
C LEU A 39 12.74 6.09 11.65
N VAL A 40 12.28 6.28 10.42
CA VAL A 40 11.32 7.32 10.05
C VAL A 40 9.97 7.07 10.73
N PHE A 41 9.48 5.82 10.73
CA PHE A 41 8.25 5.43 11.42
C PHE A 41 8.35 5.72 12.92
N ARG A 42 9.43 5.30 13.57
CA ARG A 42 9.70 5.55 14.99
C ARG A 42 9.61 7.05 15.34
N GLU A 43 10.31 7.88 14.58
CA GLU A 43 10.31 9.32 14.86
C GLU A 43 8.93 9.96 14.66
N ARG A 44 8.20 9.57 13.61
CA ARG A 44 6.91 10.15 13.28
C ARG A 44 5.76 9.59 14.10
N GLU A 45 5.57 8.27 14.06
CA GLU A 45 4.36 7.65 14.63
C GLU A 45 4.49 7.36 16.12
N GLU A 46 5.70 7.02 16.59
CA GLU A 46 5.90 6.72 18.02
C GLU A 46 6.32 7.94 18.83
N ARG A 47 7.15 8.83 18.26
CA ARG A 47 7.71 10.00 18.97
C ARG A 47 7.07 11.33 18.61
N GLY A 48 6.16 11.36 17.65
CA GLY A 48 5.44 12.56 17.21
C GLY A 48 6.34 13.64 16.60
N ARG A 49 7.50 13.26 16.04
CA ARG A 49 8.47 14.18 15.46
C ARG A 49 8.32 14.29 13.96
N ARG A 50 8.71 15.42 13.37
CA ARG A 50 8.79 15.60 11.92
C ARG A 50 10.14 15.10 11.43
N VAL A 51 10.15 14.42 10.27
CA VAL A 51 11.36 13.91 9.61
C VAL A 51 11.49 14.54 8.24
N TRP A 52 12.72 14.89 7.87
CA TRP A 52 13.01 15.64 6.65
C TRP A 52 14.12 14.97 5.84
N ILE A 53 14.01 15.02 4.50
CA ILE A 53 15.13 14.83 3.59
C ILE A 53 15.73 16.18 3.28
N ASP A 54 17.03 16.35 3.55
CA ASP A 54 17.78 17.58 3.28
C ASP A 54 18.84 17.33 2.20
N PHE A 55 18.64 17.88 1.04
CA PHE A 55 19.60 17.78 -0.08
C PHE A 55 20.75 18.78 0.01
N ARG A 56 20.78 19.65 1.01
CA ARG A 56 21.83 20.66 1.21
C ARG A 56 23.02 20.09 2.00
N ARG A 57 22.77 19.06 2.80
CA ARG A 57 23.75 18.51 3.75
C ARG A 57 23.98 17.03 3.56
N ASN A 58 25.23 16.61 3.68
CA ASN A 58 25.54 15.19 3.71
C ASN A 58 25.20 14.55 5.07
N PRO A 59 25.11 13.22 5.13
CA PRO A 59 25.00 12.53 6.40
C PRO A 59 26.14 12.93 7.34
N SER A 60 25.78 13.40 8.53
CA SER A 60 26.75 13.82 9.55
C SER A 60 27.19 12.62 10.39
N TRP A 61 28.48 12.51 10.64
CA TRP A 61 29.07 11.53 11.54
C TRP A 61 30.03 12.21 12.52
N GLN A 62 29.77 12.09 13.82
CA GLN A 62 30.58 12.75 14.86
C GLN A 62 30.75 14.27 14.66
N GLY A 63 29.71 14.95 14.15
CA GLY A 63 29.72 16.37 13.90
C GLY A 63 30.33 16.81 12.56
N ASP A 64 30.90 15.88 11.79
CA ASP A 64 31.42 16.16 10.45
C ASP A 64 30.40 15.73 9.38
N ASP A 65 29.96 16.68 8.55
CA ASP A 65 29.01 16.50 7.47
C ASP A 65 29.64 16.63 6.08
N ARG A 66 30.97 16.64 5.97
CA ARG A 66 31.67 16.65 4.69
C ARG A 66 31.48 15.31 3.99
N PHE A 67 31.30 15.38 2.67
CA PHE A 67 31.25 14.17 1.86
C PHE A 67 32.63 13.50 1.80
N LYS A 68 32.68 12.25 2.18
CA LYS A 68 33.91 11.45 2.22
C LYS A 68 33.75 10.20 1.36
N PRO A 69 33.86 10.33 0.02
CA PRO A 69 33.55 9.25 -0.91
C PRO A 69 34.37 7.97 -0.62
N VAL A 70 35.64 8.08 -0.27
CA VAL A 70 36.51 6.94 0.01
C VAL A 70 36.20 6.24 1.35
N GLU A 71 35.50 6.91 2.27
CA GLU A 71 35.05 6.32 3.55
C GLU A 71 33.66 5.66 3.42
N THR A 72 32.98 5.80 2.29
CA THR A 72 31.70 5.17 2.04
C THR A 72 31.87 3.68 1.73
N ASP A 73 30.75 2.95 1.65
CA ASP A 73 30.78 1.57 1.17
C ASP A 73 31.24 1.51 -0.30
N LYS A 74 31.92 0.42 -0.65
CA LYS A 74 32.45 0.24 -2.01
C LYS A 74 31.38 0.30 -3.09
N GLU A 75 30.21 -0.31 -2.84
CA GLU A 75 29.08 -0.28 -3.76
C GLU A 75 28.60 1.16 -4.00
N VAL A 76 28.50 1.95 -2.94
CA VAL A 76 28.13 3.37 -3.00
C VAL A 76 29.14 4.18 -3.80
N TYR A 77 30.42 4.01 -3.47
CA TYR A 77 31.51 4.71 -4.17
C TYR A 77 31.55 4.37 -5.66
N ASP A 78 31.53 3.09 -6.00
CA ASP A 78 31.58 2.62 -7.38
C ASP A 78 30.38 3.13 -8.21
N TYR A 79 29.19 3.17 -7.61
CA TYR A 79 28.01 3.72 -8.27
C TYR A 79 28.14 5.22 -8.53
N LEU A 80 28.51 6.00 -7.51
CA LEU A 80 28.68 7.45 -7.63
C LEU A 80 29.79 7.81 -8.62
N LEU A 81 30.90 7.06 -8.62
CA LEU A 81 32.00 7.24 -9.56
C LEU A 81 31.54 7.00 -11.01
N ARG A 82 30.87 5.87 -11.26
CA ARG A 82 30.39 5.50 -12.61
C ARG A 82 29.30 6.45 -13.14
N SER A 83 28.47 6.99 -12.26
CA SER A 83 27.44 7.98 -12.61
C SER A 83 27.97 9.42 -12.72
N GLY A 84 29.26 9.65 -12.48
CA GLY A 84 29.85 10.99 -12.46
C GLY A 84 29.37 11.87 -11.30
N SER A 85 28.95 11.28 -10.17
CA SER A 85 28.18 11.94 -9.11
C SER A 85 28.97 11.99 -7.80
N LEU A 86 30.23 12.44 -7.84
CA LEU A 86 31.10 12.65 -6.69
C LEU A 86 31.12 14.09 -6.18
N GLN A 87 30.13 14.92 -6.53
CA GLN A 87 30.01 16.31 -6.08
C GLN A 87 29.88 16.41 -4.55
N SER A 88 30.21 17.58 -4.01
CA SER A 88 30.34 17.82 -2.59
C SER A 88 29.02 17.76 -1.82
N THR A 89 27.92 18.15 -2.44
CA THR A 89 26.59 18.20 -1.81
C THR A 89 25.60 17.21 -2.42
N PRO A 90 24.59 16.74 -1.67
CA PRO A 90 23.55 15.85 -2.20
C PRO A 90 22.78 16.47 -3.39
N VAL A 91 22.48 17.78 -3.36
CA VAL A 91 21.76 18.44 -4.43
C VAL A 91 22.57 18.51 -5.73
N GLU A 92 23.89 18.72 -5.64
CA GLU A 92 24.78 18.67 -6.81
C GLU A 92 24.86 17.26 -7.41
N ARG A 93 24.90 16.22 -6.56
CA ARG A 93 24.82 14.82 -7.01
C ARG A 93 23.48 14.52 -7.66
N LEU A 94 22.36 14.99 -7.08
CA LEU A 94 21.05 14.85 -7.69
C LEU A 94 20.97 15.53 -9.06
N LEU A 95 21.54 16.73 -9.18
CA LEU A 95 21.62 17.45 -10.46
C LEU A 95 22.39 16.65 -11.51
N ALA A 96 23.49 16.01 -11.12
CA ALA A 96 24.31 15.20 -12.03
C ALA A 96 23.59 13.91 -12.47
N ILE A 97 22.85 13.25 -11.57
CA ILE A 97 22.17 11.97 -11.85
C ILE A 97 20.81 12.19 -12.51
N ASN A 98 20.03 13.17 -12.03
CA ASN A 98 18.64 13.35 -12.40
C ASN A 98 18.21 14.83 -12.31
N SER A 99 18.69 15.66 -13.23
CA SER A 99 18.30 17.07 -13.29
C SER A 99 16.79 17.31 -13.46
N PRO A 100 16.01 16.45 -14.18
CA PRO A 100 14.55 16.59 -14.24
C PRO A 100 13.86 16.54 -12.89
N ALA A 101 14.42 15.84 -11.90
CA ALA A 101 13.82 15.82 -10.55
C ALA A 101 13.83 17.21 -9.90
N LEU A 102 14.92 17.96 -10.03
CA LEU A 102 15.00 19.35 -9.53
C LEU A 102 13.99 20.26 -10.23
N GLN A 103 13.84 20.11 -11.54
CA GLN A 103 12.86 20.86 -12.31
C GLN A 103 11.42 20.54 -11.82
N LEU A 104 11.08 19.26 -11.68
CA LEU A 104 9.75 18.83 -11.23
C LEU A 104 9.38 19.43 -9.86
N TYR A 105 10.30 19.40 -8.89
CA TYR A 105 10.06 20.02 -7.60
C TYR A 105 9.91 21.53 -7.71
N GLY A 106 10.73 22.20 -8.53
CA GLY A 106 10.65 23.64 -8.78
C GLY A 106 9.31 24.06 -9.40
N GLU A 107 8.77 23.28 -10.34
CA GLU A 107 7.45 23.51 -10.95
C GLU A 107 6.30 23.43 -9.92
N HIS A 108 6.53 22.73 -8.81
CA HIS A 108 5.60 22.65 -7.68
C HIS A 108 5.95 23.62 -6.53
N GLY A 109 6.83 24.59 -6.78
CA GLY A 109 7.19 25.62 -5.79
C GLY A 109 8.15 25.16 -4.70
N ILE A 110 8.83 24.02 -4.86
CA ILE A 110 9.80 23.47 -3.90
C ILE A 110 11.21 23.61 -4.46
N ASP A 111 12.06 24.38 -3.79
CA ASP A 111 13.48 24.48 -4.11
C ASP A 111 14.34 23.60 -3.19
N LEU A 112 14.77 22.45 -3.70
CA LEU A 112 15.62 21.50 -2.97
C LEU A 112 17.01 22.05 -2.58
N ARG A 113 17.41 23.20 -3.15
CA ARG A 113 18.65 23.91 -2.78
C ARG A 113 18.44 24.77 -1.54
N ALA A 114 17.21 25.23 -1.32
CA ALA A 114 16.87 26.17 -0.25
C ALA A 114 16.22 25.48 0.96
N GLU A 115 15.42 24.44 0.74
CA GLU A 115 14.60 23.85 1.80
C GLU A 115 14.59 22.30 1.79
N PRO A 116 14.42 21.67 2.96
CA PRO A 116 14.26 20.22 3.05
C PRO A 116 12.80 19.83 2.79
N ILE A 117 12.59 18.57 2.39
CA ILE A 117 11.25 18.00 2.18
C ILE A 117 10.85 17.16 3.39
N GLU A 118 9.66 17.39 3.92
CA GLU A 118 9.10 16.52 4.96
C GLU A 118 8.71 15.17 4.39
N ILE A 119 9.06 14.10 5.10
CA ILE A 119 8.78 12.72 4.70
C ILE A 119 8.02 11.94 5.75
N ALA A 120 7.32 10.94 5.28
CA ALA A 120 6.68 9.91 6.09
C ALA A 120 6.84 8.55 5.42
N VAL A 121 6.76 7.49 6.20
CA VAL A 121 6.61 6.15 5.64
C VAL A 121 5.14 5.92 5.30
N CYS A 122 4.86 5.47 4.09
CA CYS A 122 3.51 5.12 3.67
C CYS A 122 3.47 3.76 2.99
N ALA A 123 2.35 3.05 3.14
CA ALA A 123 2.08 1.84 2.37
C ALA A 123 1.58 2.27 0.97
N GLN A 124 2.48 2.38 0.02
CA GLN A 124 2.16 2.75 -1.36
C GLN A 124 1.33 1.68 -2.08
N HIS A 125 1.43 0.42 -1.64
CA HIS A 125 0.84 -0.72 -2.29
C HIS A 125 0.23 -1.69 -1.26
N ASN A 126 -1.05 -2.04 -1.43
CA ASN A 126 -1.74 -2.92 -0.47
C ASN A 126 -1.39 -4.40 -0.63
N ASN A 127 -0.93 -4.84 -1.80
CA ASN A 127 -0.70 -6.24 -2.14
C ASN A 127 -1.93 -7.14 -1.96
N GLY A 128 -3.11 -6.56 -2.14
CA GLY A 128 -4.42 -7.19 -2.08
C GLY A 128 -5.43 -6.30 -2.79
N GLY A 129 -6.64 -6.78 -2.99
CA GLY A 129 -7.67 -6.00 -3.68
C GLY A 129 -8.98 -6.76 -3.86
N LEU A 130 -9.81 -6.29 -4.78
CA LEU A 130 -11.09 -6.89 -5.10
C LEU A 130 -10.91 -8.19 -5.89
N LYS A 131 -11.64 -9.24 -5.50
CA LYS A 131 -11.62 -10.52 -6.19
C LYS A 131 -12.11 -10.38 -7.63
N GLY A 132 -11.44 -11.06 -8.55
CA GLY A 132 -11.86 -11.26 -9.92
C GLY A 132 -11.62 -12.72 -10.37
N ASN A 133 -12.41 -13.21 -11.30
CA ASN A 133 -12.20 -14.48 -11.94
C ASN A 133 -11.08 -14.40 -13.01
N ILE A 134 -10.92 -15.44 -13.83
CA ILE A 134 -9.90 -15.47 -14.89
C ILE A 134 -10.09 -14.40 -15.98
N TRP A 135 -11.25 -13.77 -16.04
CA TRP A 135 -11.62 -12.68 -16.94
C TRP A 135 -11.66 -11.33 -16.24
N TRP A 136 -11.21 -11.26 -15.00
CA TRP A 136 -11.28 -10.09 -14.12
C TRP A 136 -12.70 -9.66 -13.75
N GLU A 137 -13.73 -10.47 -13.98
CA GLU A 137 -15.06 -10.18 -13.48
C GLU A 137 -15.15 -10.55 -12.00
N SER A 138 -15.72 -9.65 -11.20
CA SER A 138 -15.97 -9.87 -9.76
C SER A 138 -17.17 -10.79 -9.52
N ASP A 139 -17.51 -11.03 -8.25
CA ASP A 139 -18.76 -11.73 -7.88
C ASP A 139 -20.01 -10.90 -8.22
N LEU A 140 -19.85 -9.61 -8.48
CA LEU A 140 -20.91 -8.76 -9.06
C LEU A 140 -20.76 -8.76 -10.58
N ARG A 141 -21.78 -9.24 -11.29
CA ARG A 141 -21.81 -9.22 -12.76
C ARG A 141 -21.59 -7.82 -13.30
N HIS A 142 -20.85 -7.71 -14.39
CA HIS A 142 -20.51 -6.46 -15.08
C HIS A 142 -19.57 -5.53 -14.30
N LEU A 143 -19.02 -5.96 -13.17
CA LEU A 143 -18.00 -5.23 -12.42
C LEU A 143 -16.63 -5.93 -12.59
N PHE A 144 -15.71 -5.22 -13.23
CA PHE A 144 -14.38 -5.73 -13.58
C PHE A 144 -13.28 -4.95 -12.84
N PRO A 145 -12.79 -5.44 -11.70
CA PRO A 145 -11.65 -4.83 -11.01
C PRO A 145 -10.37 -5.14 -11.79
N VAL A 146 -9.91 -4.22 -12.60
CA VAL A 146 -8.68 -4.36 -13.40
C VAL A 146 -7.56 -3.48 -12.86
N GLY A 147 -6.30 -3.86 -13.09
CA GLY A 147 -5.15 -3.18 -12.56
C GLY A 147 -4.89 -3.51 -11.08
N GLU A 148 -4.33 -2.56 -10.34
CA GLU A 148 -3.92 -2.76 -8.95
C GLU A 148 -5.09 -3.08 -8.01
N VAL A 149 -6.27 -2.52 -8.27
CA VAL A 149 -7.48 -2.76 -7.47
C VAL A 149 -7.90 -4.24 -7.40
N ASN A 150 -7.48 -5.06 -8.36
CA ASN A 150 -7.73 -6.51 -8.34
C ASN A 150 -6.87 -7.25 -7.30
N GLY A 151 -5.76 -6.69 -6.86
CA GLY A 151 -4.84 -7.35 -5.94
C GLY A 151 -4.04 -8.52 -6.52
N SER A 152 -4.07 -8.72 -7.84
CA SER A 152 -3.32 -9.79 -8.54
C SER A 152 -1.80 -9.55 -8.59
N HIS A 153 -1.33 -8.40 -8.14
CA HIS A 153 0.08 -8.07 -8.09
C HIS A 153 0.74 -8.76 -6.90
N GLY A 154 1.69 -9.66 -7.15
CA GLY A 154 2.43 -10.35 -6.09
C GLY A 154 3.23 -9.39 -5.21
N VAL A 155 3.42 -9.74 -3.94
CA VAL A 155 4.24 -8.99 -2.95
C VAL A 155 5.69 -8.90 -3.44
N TYR A 156 6.27 -10.04 -3.82
CA TYR A 156 7.58 -10.13 -4.42
C TYR A 156 7.42 -10.39 -5.91
N ARG A 157 7.74 -9.41 -6.72
CA ARG A 157 7.55 -9.50 -8.18
C ARG A 157 8.65 -8.78 -8.94
N PRO A 158 8.94 -9.20 -10.19
CA PRO A 158 9.85 -8.47 -11.07
C PRO A 158 9.35 -7.05 -11.37
N GLY A 159 10.27 -6.12 -11.63
CA GLY A 159 9.93 -4.78 -12.09
C GLY A 159 9.07 -4.81 -13.36
N GLY A 160 8.09 -3.91 -13.47
CA GLY A 160 7.16 -3.84 -14.59
C GLY A 160 6.02 -4.87 -14.60
N SER A 161 6.09 -5.93 -13.80
CA SER A 161 5.06 -6.98 -13.79
C SER A 161 3.68 -6.48 -13.34
N ALA A 162 3.62 -5.47 -12.47
CA ALA A 162 2.38 -4.86 -12.05
C ALA A 162 1.65 -4.16 -13.21
N LEU A 163 2.37 -3.36 -14.01
CA LEU A 163 1.82 -2.71 -15.19
C LEU A 163 1.38 -3.75 -16.24
N ASN A 164 2.18 -4.76 -16.49
CA ASN A 164 1.83 -5.84 -17.41
C ASN A 164 0.56 -6.58 -16.96
N SER A 165 0.44 -6.93 -15.68
CA SER A 165 -0.76 -7.54 -15.12
C SER A 165 -2.00 -6.66 -15.32
N GLY A 166 -1.88 -5.36 -15.09
CA GLY A 166 -2.95 -4.39 -15.31
C GLY A 166 -3.37 -4.31 -16.78
N GLN A 167 -2.44 -4.20 -17.71
CA GLN A 167 -2.71 -4.11 -19.14
C GLN A 167 -3.32 -5.39 -19.70
N VAL A 168 -2.72 -6.55 -19.37
CA VAL A 168 -3.24 -7.86 -19.81
C VAL A 168 -4.63 -8.11 -19.24
N GLY A 169 -4.85 -7.79 -17.95
CA GLY A 169 -6.14 -7.93 -17.30
C GLY A 169 -7.21 -7.06 -17.94
N SER A 170 -6.92 -5.79 -18.20
CA SER A 170 -7.84 -4.87 -18.87
C SER A 170 -8.19 -5.33 -20.28
N TYR A 171 -7.21 -5.79 -21.04
CA TYR A 171 -7.41 -6.30 -22.40
C TYR A 171 -8.29 -7.58 -22.40
N ARG A 172 -8.03 -8.53 -21.50
CA ARG A 172 -8.83 -9.74 -21.36
C ARG A 172 -10.26 -9.42 -20.92
N ALA A 173 -10.44 -8.52 -19.96
CA ALA A 173 -11.76 -8.06 -19.53
C ALA A 173 -12.54 -7.42 -20.69
N ALA A 174 -11.90 -6.55 -21.48
CA ALA A 174 -12.52 -5.92 -22.63
C ALA A 174 -12.99 -6.93 -23.68
N LYS A 175 -12.12 -7.91 -24.02
CA LYS A 175 -12.51 -9.01 -24.93
C LYS A 175 -13.67 -9.86 -24.41
N TYR A 176 -13.63 -10.18 -23.10
CA TYR A 176 -14.69 -10.94 -22.47
C TYR A 176 -16.03 -10.18 -22.49
N ILE A 177 -16.00 -8.89 -22.16
CA ILE A 177 -17.20 -8.02 -22.23
C ILE A 177 -17.75 -8.02 -23.65
N ALA A 178 -16.92 -7.78 -24.66
CA ALA A 178 -17.33 -7.73 -26.06
C ALA A 178 -17.91 -9.05 -26.57
N GLY A 179 -17.38 -10.19 -26.10
CA GLY A 179 -17.86 -11.52 -26.51
C GLY A 179 -19.05 -12.06 -25.72
N LYS A 180 -19.16 -11.65 -24.44
CA LYS A 180 -20.13 -12.24 -23.51
C LYS A 180 -21.39 -11.40 -23.30
N TYR A 181 -21.25 -10.07 -23.29
CA TYR A 181 -22.32 -9.16 -22.91
C TYR A 181 -22.88 -8.43 -24.12
N ASN A 182 -23.61 -9.20 -24.96
CA ASN A 182 -24.24 -8.69 -26.19
C ASN A 182 -25.72 -8.33 -26.01
N ASN A 183 -26.28 -8.55 -24.81
CA ASN A 183 -27.67 -8.24 -24.54
C ASN A 183 -27.84 -6.71 -24.37
N PRO A 184 -28.96 -6.13 -24.82
CA PRO A 184 -29.27 -4.73 -24.57
C PRO A 184 -29.38 -4.47 -23.07
N CYS A 185 -29.07 -3.24 -22.66
CA CYS A 185 -29.29 -2.79 -21.28
C CYS A 185 -30.75 -2.93 -20.90
N ILE A 186 -31.01 -3.25 -19.64
CA ILE A 186 -32.38 -3.23 -19.09
C ILE A 186 -32.94 -1.81 -19.19
N GLY A 187 -34.24 -1.70 -19.54
CA GLY A 187 -34.92 -0.41 -19.61
C GLY A 187 -35.04 0.27 -18.23
N ALA A 188 -35.20 1.59 -18.23
CA ALA A 188 -35.26 2.38 -16.99
C ALA A 188 -36.42 1.94 -16.07
N GLU A 189 -37.55 1.54 -16.60
CA GLU A 189 -38.69 1.06 -15.81
C GLU A 189 -38.36 -0.21 -15.03
N ILE A 190 -37.69 -1.19 -15.67
CA ILE A 190 -37.28 -2.43 -15.02
C ILE A 190 -36.19 -2.11 -13.96
N PHE A 191 -35.22 -1.26 -14.30
CA PHE A 191 -34.23 -0.83 -13.38
C PHE A 191 -34.80 -0.20 -12.11
N LEU A 192 -35.75 0.75 -12.26
CA LEU A 192 -36.42 1.42 -11.15
C LEU A 192 -37.26 0.46 -10.31
N SER A 193 -37.95 -0.50 -10.95
CA SER A 193 -38.75 -1.49 -10.22
C SER A 193 -37.87 -2.39 -9.33
N GLU A 194 -36.72 -2.80 -9.84
CA GLU A 194 -35.78 -3.70 -9.11
C GLU A 194 -34.97 -2.97 -8.05
N THR A 195 -34.64 -1.69 -8.28
CA THR A 195 -33.70 -0.93 -7.40
C THR A 195 -34.39 0.14 -6.56
N GLY A 196 -35.68 0.41 -6.78
CA GLY A 196 -36.43 1.54 -6.15
C GLY A 196 -36.29 1.58 -4.62
N THR A 197 -36.40 0.44 -3.95
CA THR A 197 -36.18 0.37 -2.49
C THR A 197 -34.77 0.78 -2.07
N GLN A 198 -33.76 0.40 -2.83
CA GLN A 198 -32.36 0.77 -2.54
C GLN A 198 -32.14 2.27 -2.77
N ILE A 199 -32.73 2.81 -3.86
CA ILE A 199 -32.66 4.24 -4.17
C ILE A 199 -33.35 5.05 -3.06
N THR A 200 -34.55 4.66 -2.63
CA THR A 200 -35.28 5.33 -1.54
C THR A 200 -34.47 5.37 -0.27
N LYS A 201 -33.88 4.25 0.17
CA LYS A 201 -33.00 4.21 1.34
C LYS A 201 -31.80 5.15 1.22
N LYS A 202 -31.20 5.29 0.03
CA LYS A 202 -30.11 6.23 -0.20
C LYS A 202 -30.56 7.68 -0.15
N LEU A 203 -31.74 8.00 -0.68
CA LEU A 203 -32.32 9.34 -0.61
C LEU A 203 -32.70 9.72 0.83
N GLU A 204 -33.24 8.81 1.61
CA GLU A 204 -33.51 9.00 3.03
C GLU A 204 -32.22 9.30 3.81
N LEU A 205 -31.16 8.54 3.54
CA LEU A 205 -29.85 8.75 4.16
C LEU A 205 -29.25 10.11 3.79
N THR A 206 -29.32 10.52 2.52
CA THR A 206 -28.84 11.85 2.08
C THR A 206 -29.64 12.98 2.72
N SER A 207 -30.97 12.83 2.82
CA SER A 207 -31.83 13.79 3.51
C SER A 207 -31.47 13.91 4.99
N PHE A 208 -31.20 12.79 5.66
CA PHE A 208 -30.73 12.78 7.03
C PHE A 208 -29.38 13.53 7.15
N TRP A 209 -28.41 13.27 6.30
CA TRP A 209 -27.11 13.95 6.35
C TRP A 209 -27.20 15.46 6.13
N LEU A 210 -28.14 15.93 5.31
CA LEU A 210 -28.36 17.36 5.06
C LEU A 210 -29.10 18.06 6.20
N THR A 211 -29.89 17.33 6.99
CA THR A 211 -30.78 17.94 8.00
C THR A 211 -30.36 17.70 9.45
N SER A 212 -29.78 16.53 9.74
CA SER A 212 -29.50 16.08 11.09
C SER A 212 -28.04 15.67 11.30
N GLY A 213 -27.29 15.43 10.23
CA GLY A 213 -25.89 15.04 10.30
C GLY A 213 -24.97 16.20 10.72
N SER A 214 -23.78 15.86 11.20
CA SER A 214 -22.77 16.84 11.59
C SER A 214 -21.55 16.76 10.67
N LYS A 215 -21.37 17.76 9.82
CA LYS A 215 -20.20 17.91 8.97
C LYS A 215 -18.88 18.02 9.75
N GLU A 216 -18.89 18.62 10.94
CA GLU A 216 -17.70 18.76 11.78
C GLU A 216 -17.08 17.42 12.16
N ASN A 217 -17.88 16.35 12.20
CA ASN A 217 -17.42 15.01 12.47
C ASN A 217 -16.63 14.39 11.30
N ASN A 218 -16.92 14.76 10.05
CA ASN A 218 -16.36 14.07 8.88
C ASN A 218 -14.82 14.07 8.87
N SER A 219 -14.21 15.24 9.08
CA SER A 219 -12.75 15.37 9.14
C SER A 219 -12.14 14.62 10.31
N LYS A 220 -12.81 14.63 11.47
CA LYS A 220 -12.39 13.88 12.67
C LYS A 220 -12.42 12.39 12.42
N LEU A 221 -13.54 11.86 11.92
CA LEU A 221 -13.71 10.44 11.61
C LEU A 221 -12.73 9.96 10.55
N ALA A 222 -12.51 10.73 9.49
CA ALA A 222 -11.50 10.46 8.48
C ALA A 222 -10.08 10.46 9.07
N GLY A 223 -9.81 11.36 10.02
CA GLY A 223 -8.56 11.41 10.78
C GLY A 223 -8.34 10.18 11.64
N GLU A 224 -9.35 9.70 12.33
CA GLU A 224 -9.31 8.49 13.15
C GLU A 224 -9.07 7.23 12.29
N ILE A 225 -9.73 7.11 11.14
CA ILE A 225 -9.50 6.02 10.17
C ILE A 225 -8.03 6.02 9.73
N ARG A 226 -7.52 7.18 9.28
CA ARG A 226 -6.12 7.29 8.84
C ARG A 226 -5.13 6.98 9.95
N LYS A 227 -5.34 7.51 11.15
CA LYS A 227 -4.48 7.25 12.31
C LYS A 227 -4.45 5.76 12.67
N ARG A 228 -5.62 5.10 12.68
CA ARG A 228 -5.73 3.68 12.99
C ARG A 228 -5.02 2.82 11.93
N MET A 229 -5.22 3.13 10.65
CA MET A 229 -4.54 2.40 9.57
C MET A 229 -3.03 2.64 9.56
N SER A 230 -2.56 3.86 9.75
CA SER A 230 -1.12 4.17 9.80
C SER A 230 -0.44 3.55 11.01
N GLY A 231 -1.10 3.58 12.17
CA GLY A 231 -0.52 3.09 13.42
C GLY A 231 -0.54 1.58 13.56
N TYR A 232 -1.55 0.90 13.01
CA TYR A 232 -1.74 -0.54 13.26
C TYR A 232 -1.83 -1.40 12.00
N GLY A 233 -2.34 -0.87 10.90
CA GLY A 233 -2.55 -1.60 9.65
C GLY A 233 -1.43 -1.47 8.62
N ALA A 234 -0.45 -0.58 8.86
CA ALA A 234 0.61 -0.28 7.91
C ALA A 234 1.85 -1.18 8.09
N ILE A 235 3.02 -0.57 8.30
CA ILE A 235 4.31 -1.24 8.28
C ILE A 235 4.55 -2.13 9.49
N ILE A 236 4.11 -1.70 10.70
CA ILE A 236 4.27 -2.48 11.94
C ILE A 236 2.90 -2.95 12.40
N ARG A 237 2.75 -4.25 12.55
CA ARG A 237 1.49 -4.93 12.89
C ARG A 237 1.66 -5.76 14.16
N ASN A 238 1.23 -5.20 15.28
CA ASN A 238 1.20 -5.93 16.54
C ASN A 238 -0.14 -6.69 16.65
N PRO A 239 -0.14 -8.02 16.88
CA PRO A 239 -1.36 -8.83 16.91
C PRO A 239 -2.42 -8.35 17.92
N ALA A 240 -2.00 -7.93 19.12
CA ALA A 240 -2.92 -7.43 20.15
C ALA A 240 -3.57 -6.10 19.73
N ARG A 241 -2.77 -5.16 19.24
CA ARG A 241 -3.24 -3.84 18.74
C ARG A 241 -4.15 -3.97 17.53
N ILE A 242 -3.88 -4.93 16.63
CA ILE A 242 -4.77 -5.21 15.49
C ILE A 242 -6.13 -5.71 15.99
N ALA A 243 -6.15 -6.56 17.00
CA ALA A 243 -7.41 -7.07 17.57
C ALA A 243 -8.28 -5.95 18.15
N ASP A 244 -7.66 -4.97 18.83
CA ASP A 244 -8.37 -3.82 19.38
C ASP A 244 -8.77 -2.83 18.28
N ALA A 245 -7.90 -2.57 17.31
CA ALA A 245 -8.23 -1.72 16.15
C ALA A 245 -9.43 -2.25 15.34
N VAL A 246 -9.58 -3.57 15.24
CA VAL A 246 -10.77 -4.20 14.62
C VAL A 246 -12.03 -3.87 15.41
N LYS A 247 -12.02 -4.01 16.74
CA LYS A 247 -13.18 -3.69 17.58
C LYS A 247 -13.61 -2.23 17.46
N GLU A 248 -12.61 -1.31 17.45
CA GLU A 248 -12.87 0.12 17.29
C GLU A 248 -13.41 0.44 15.88
N ALA A 249 -12.87 -0.21 14.85
CA ALA A 249 -13.32 -0.05 13.47
C ALA A 249 -14.74 -0.55 13.27
N GLU A 250 -15.09 -1.69 13.91
CA GLU A 250 -16.44 -2.26 13.88
C GLU A 250 -17.45 -1.34 14.60
N ALA A 251 -17.09 -0.82 15.77
CA ALA A 251 -17.91 0.15 16.49
C ALA A 251 -18.15 1.41 15.66
N MET A 252 -17.09 1.99 15.06
CA MET A 252 -17.20 3.14 14.19
C MET A 252 -18.10 2.86 12.98
N TYR A 253 -17.97 1.70 12.34
CA TYR A 253 -18.78 1.35 11.18
C TYR A 253 -20.26 1.22 11.47
N ARG A 254 -20.63 0.75 12.64
CA ARG A 254 -22.03 0.67 13.08
C ARG A 254 -22.68 2.06 13.23
N GLU A 255 -21.91 3.06 13.59
CA GLU A 255 -22.39 4.41 13.91
C GLU A 255 -22.13 5.45 12.81
N ILE A 256 -21.21 5.15 11.86
CA ILE A 256 -20.70 6.14 10.89
C ILE A 256 -21.79 6.90 10.14
N SER A 257 -22.85 6.20 9.71
CA SER A 257 -23.96 6.82 8.97
C SER A 257 -24.74 7.84 9.79
N GLY A 258 -24.81 7.67 11.10
CA GLY A 258 -25.46 8.60 12.04
C GLY A 258 -24.57 9.77 12.46
N LEU A 259 -23.25 9.59 12.37
CA LEU A 259 -22.26 10.60 12.76
C LEU A 259 -21.83 11.51 11.62
N THR A 260 -22.07 11.10 10.38
CA THR A 260 -21.69 11.82 9.15
C THR A 260 -22.75 12.86 8.79
N GLY A 261 -22.37 13.99 8.18
CA GLY A 261 -23.28 15.03 7.77
C GLY A 261 -22.73 15.89 6.65
N ALA A 262 -23.64 16.64 5.99
CA ALA A 262 -23.33 17.54 4.88
C ALA A 262 -24.09 18.86 5.07
N SER A 263 -23.45 19.98 4.73
CA SER A 263 -24.07 21.30 4.72
C SER A 263 -24.68 21.66 3.37
N SER A 264 -24.32 20.93 2.33
CA SER A 264 -24.82 21.11 0.97
C SER A 264 -24.88 19.79 0.19
N VAL A 265 -25.56 19.80 -0.95
CA VAL A 265 -25.67 18.62 -1.82
C VAL A 265 -24.33 18.20 -2.39
N GLU A 266 -23.44 19.16 -2.66
CA GLU A 266 -22.08 18.91 -3.18
C GLU A 266 -21.23 18.08 -2.22
N GLU A 267 -21.45 18.23 -0.91
CA GLU A 267 -20.72 17.53 0.14
C GLU A 267 -21.21 16.09 0.39
N LEU A 268 -22.34 15.70 -0.20
CA LEU A 268 -22.87 14.33 -0.06
C LEU A 268 -21.90 13.28 -0.62
N ALA A 269 -21.13 13.60 -1.65
CA ALA A 269 -20.10 12.71 -2.19
C ALA A 269 -19.04 12.37 -1.15
N ASP A 270 -18.63 13.34 -0.32
CA ASP A 270 -17.67 13.13 0.76
C ASP A 270 -18.24 12.23 1.87
N CYS A 271 -19.53 12.35 2.16
CA CYS A 271 -20.21 11.49 3.12
C CYS A 271 -20.21 10.02 2.66
N PHE A 272 -20.53 9.76 1.39
CA PHE A 272 -20.46 8.41 0.83
C PHE A 272 -19.02 7.89 0.80
N THR A 273 -18.06 8.73 0.46
CA THR A 273 -16.63 8.38 0.48
C THR A 273 -16.18 8.01 1.88
N LEU A 274 -16.54 8.79 2.89
CA LEU A 274 -16.19 8.53 4.28
C LEU A 274 -16.79 7.21 4.79
N THR A 275 -18.06 6.95 4.50
CA THR A 275 -18.72 5.69 4.89
C THR A 275 -18.10 4.50 4.17
N GLY A 276 -17.74 4.64 2.90
CA GLY A 276 -17.00 3.65 2.11
C GLY A 276 -15.60 3.37 2.68
N HIS A 277 -14.85 4.42 3.03
CA HIS A 277 -13.54 4.28 3.67
C HIS A 277 -13.64 3.62 5.04
N CYS A 278 -14.72 3.90 5.80
CA CYS A 278 -14.94 3.25 7.09
C CYS A 278 -15.16 1.74 6.94
N LEU A 279 -15.92 1.29 5.94
CA LEU A 279 -16.07 -0.13 5.65
C LEU A 279 -14.75 -0.73 5.16
N ALA A 280 -14.07 -0.07 4.23
CA ALA A 280 -12.82 -0.56 3.66
C ALA A 280 -11.76 -0.77 4.74
N HIS A 281 -11.56 0.20 5.66
CA HIS A 281 -10.57 0.05 6.73
C HIS A 281 -10.91 -1.08 7.70
N LEU A 282 -12.20 -1.29 8.04
CA LEU A 282 -12.64 -2.44 8.83
C LEU A 282 -12.28 -3.75 8.12
N MET A 283 -12.57 -3.85 6.81
CA MET A 283 -12.26 -5.03 6.02
C MET A 283 -10.76 -5.31 5.94
N TYR A 284 -9.92 -4.28 5.77
CA TYR A 284 -8.46 -4.44 5.78
C TYR A 284 -7.94 -4.91 7.14
N LEU A 285 -8.40 -4.32 8.24
CA LEU A 285 -7.99 -4.73 9.58
C LEU A 285 -8.41 -6.17 9.88
N GLU A 286 -9.62 -6.57 9.49
CA GLU A 286 -10.09 -7.95 9.62
C GLU A 286 -9.31 -8.93 8.74
N ALA A 287 -8.90 -8.54 7.54
CA ALA A 287 -8.03 -9.36 6.69
C ALA A 287 -6.65 -9.54 7.32
N ILE A 288 -6.06 -8.46 7.86
CA ILE A 288 -4.77 -8.51 8.58
C ILE A 288 -4.87 -9.42 9.80
N LYS A 289 -5.92 -9.25 10.61
CA LYS A 289 -6.19 -10.10 11.78
C LYS A 289 -6.33 -11.57 11.39
N PHE A 290 -7.08 -11.86 10.32
CA PHE A 290 -7.25 -13.22 9.82
C PHE A 290 -5.93 -13.84 9.36
N TYR A 291 -5.10 -13.08 8.62
CA TYR A 291 -3.76 -13.50 8.23
C TYR A 291 -2.88 -13.85 9.44
N ILE A 292 -2.88 -13.01 10.47
CA ILE A 292 -2.09 -13.23 11.69
C ILE A 292 -2.59 -14.48 12.44
N ILE A 293 -3.91 -14.64 12.63
CA ILE A 293 -4.50 -15.80 13.31
C ILE A 293 -4.17 -17.12 12.58
N LYS A 294 -4.04 -17.06 11.25
CA LYS A 294 -3.63 -18.21 10.43
C LYS A 294 -2.12 -18.46 10.44
N GLY A 295 -1.38 -17.81 11.33
CA GLY A 295 0.08 -17.98 11.48
C GLY A 295 0.90 -17.20 10.47
N GLY A 296 0.32 -16.19 9.83
CA GLY A 296 1.03 -15.31 8.90
C GLY A 296 2.15 -14.55 9.58
N LYS A 297 3.27 -14.40 8.88
CA LYS A 297 4.50 -13.76 9.37
C LYS A 297 4.86 -12.53 8.54
N SER A 298 5.91 -11.82 8.94
CA SER A 298 6.42 -10.63 8.26
C SER A 298 6.81 -10.91 6.82
N ARG A 299 6.30 -10.09 5.88
CA ARG A 299 6.66 -10.17 4.45
C ARG A 299 6.28 -8.89 3.71
N GLY A 300 6.94 -8.65 2.59
CA GLY A 300 6.59 -7.56 1.69
C GLY A 300 6.67 -6.21 2.37
N SER A 301 5.54 -5.54 2.53
CA SER A 301 5.47 -4.15 3.02
C SER A 301 5.20 -4.02 4.52
N TYR A 302 5.29 -5.10 5.30
CA TYR A 302 4.99 -5.05 6.74
C TYR A 302 5.80 -6.03 7.58
N ILE A 303 5.87 -5.71 8.87
CA ILE A 303 6.43 -6.55 9.94
C ILE A 303 5.29 -6.89 10.90
N ILE A 304 5.19 -8.18 11.27
CA ILE A 304 4.36 -8.66 12.37
C ILE A 304 5.30 -8.86 13.56
N THR A 305 4.98 -8.26 14.70
CA THR A 305 5.80 -8.33 15.90
C THR A 305 4.96 -8.22 17.15
N ALA A 306 5.35 -8.92 18.21
CA ALA A 306 4.78 -8.76 19.54
C ALA A 306 5.35 -7.55 20.31
N HIS A 307 6.45 -6.97 19.83
CA HIS A 307 7.05 -5.79 20.43
C HIS A 307 6.12 -4.56 20.32
N ASN A 308 6.19 -3.69 21.31
CA ASN A 308 5.33 -2.51 21.37
C ASN A 308 5.94 -1.27 20.69
N SER A 309 7.23 -1.31 20.40
CA SER A 309 7.96 -0.21 19.76
C SER A 309 9.02 -0.69 18.81
N VAL A 310 9.45 0.21 17.91
CA VAL A 310 10.60 -0.03 17.02
C VAL A 310 11.88 -0.23 17.83
N ASP A 311 12.07 0.51 18.91
CA ASP A 311 13.29 0.38 19.74
C ASP A 311 13.38 -1.01 20.38
N GLU A 312 12.25 -1.57 20.88
CA GLU A 312 12.21 -2.94 21.41
C GLU A 312 12.53 -3.97 20.32
N MET A 313 11.91 -3.86 19.15
CA MET A 313 12.10 -4.75 18.01
C MET A 313 13.56 -4.69 17.48
N LEU A 314 14.13 -3.50 17.44
CA LEU A 314 15.49 -3.31 16.94
C LEU A 314 16.57 -3.71 17.95
N GLY A 315 16.32 -3.83 19.24
CA GLY A 315 17.25 -4.19 20.33
C GLY A 315 18.74 -4.26 19.95
N ASN A 316 19.04 -5.06 18.92
CA ASN A 316 20.30 -5.03 18.16
C ASN A 316 19.99 -4.69 16.68
N PRO A 317 20.25 -3.45 16.22
CA PRO A 317 19.90 -3.02 14.86
C PRO A 317 20.60 -3.80 13.73
N GLY A 318 21.71 -4.46 14.00
CA GLY A 318 22.40 -5.34 13.05
C GLY A 318 21.73 -6.72 12.89
N SER A 319 20.96 -7.14 13.91
CA SER A 319 20.23 -8.41 13.93
C SER A 319 18.90 -8.22 14.70
N PRO A 320 17.92 -7.55 14.09
CA PRO A 320 16.64 -7.27 14.73
C PRO A 320 15.80 -8.56 14.90
N ASP A 321 14.94 -8.57 15.90
CA ASP A 321 14.00 -9.66 16.13
C ASP A 321 12.79 -9.55 15.21
N ILE A 322 12.91 -10.12 14.02
CA ILE A 322 11.85 -10.12 12.98
C ILE A 322 11.57 -11.55 12.54
N ASP A 323 10.36 -12.01 12.80
CA ASP A 323 9.88 -13.31 12.33
C ASP A 323 9.43 -13.21 10.86
N LEU A 324 10.29 -13.67 9.96
CA LEU A 324 10.07 -13.61 8.52
C LEU A 324 9.24 -14.81 8.03
N CYS A 325 8.39 -14.56 7.03
CA CYS A 325 7.76 -15.61 6.26
C CYS A 325 8.79 -16.21 5.29
N CYS A 326 9.25 -17.42 5.59
CA CYS A 326 10.10 -18.17 4.69
C CYS A 326 9.26 -18.79 3.57
N TYR A 327 9.81 -18.85 2.35
CA TYR A 327 9.16 -19.48 1.19
C TYR A 327 8.93 -20.98 1.41
N ASP A 328 9.79 -21.62 2.22
CA ASP A 328 9.78 -23.07 2.45
C ASP A 328 8.74 -23.51 3.49
N ASN A 329 8.04 -22.57 4.14
CA ASN A 329 6.96 -22.83 5.09
C ASN A 329 5.78 -21.87 4.82
N PRO A 330 5.02 -22.08 3.75
CA PRO A 330 3.78 -21.34 3.54
C PRO A 330 2.79 -21.72 4.66
N VAL A 331 2.19 -20.69 5.27
CA VAL A 331 1.26 -20.85 6.40
C VAL A 331 0.03 -21.66 6.02
N GLU A 332 -0.51 -21.47 4.85
CA GLU A 332 -1.49 -22.29 4.12
C GLU A 332 -1.34 -21.94 2.64
N GLU A 333 -1.35 -22.96 1.76
CA GLU A 333 -1.35 -22.73 0.33
C GLU A 333 -2.74 -22.24 -0.12
N GLY A 334 -2.91 -20.91 -0.18
CA GLY A 334 -4.19 -20.38 -0.57
C GLY A 334 -4.22 -18.86 -0.71
N ILE A 335 -5.33 -18.37 -1.21
CA ILE A 335 -5.68 -16.95 -1.29
C ILE A 335 -6.71 -16.68 -0.21
N MET A 336 -6.39 -15.78 0.72
CA MET A 336 -7.37 -15.32 1.71
C MET A 336 -8.38 -14.39 1.07
N GLU A 337 -9.65 -14.71 1.25
CA GLU A 337 -10.76 -13.89 0.82
C GLU A 337 -11.61 -13.45 2.02
N ILE A 338 -12.08 -12.22 1.96
CA ILE A 338 -12.95 -11.63 2.96
C ILE A 338 -14.10 -10.91 2.27
N CYS A 339 -15.30 -11.09 2.76
CA CYS A 339 -16.51 -10.52 2.20
C CYS A 339 -17.41 -9.97 3.32
N TYR A 340 -18.02 -8.80 3.10
CA TYR A 340 -19.07 -8.27 3.96
C TYR A 340 -20.43 -8.58 3.34
N LYS A 341 -21.23 -9.38 4.01
CA LYS A 341 -22.54 -9.81 3.52
C LYS A 341 -23.55 -9.87 4.66
N ASP A 342 -24.70 -9.26 4.47
CA ASP A 342 -25.83 -9.29 5.42
C ASP A 342 -25.43 -8.92 6.87
N GLY A 343 -24.57 -7.90 7.01
CA GLY A 343 -24.10 -7.44 8.33
C GLY A 343 -22.94 -8.25 8.91
N HIS A 344 -22.45 -9.29 8.23
CA HIS A 344 -21.42 -10.20 8.70
C HIS A 344 -20.18 -10.21 7.82
N ILE A 345 -19.02 -10.42 8.45
CA ILE A 345 -17.75 -10.58 7.76
C ILE A 345 -17.47 -12.08 7.61
N ILE A 346 -17.46 -12.55 6.37
CA ILE A 346 -17.17 -13.93 5.98
C ILE A 346 -15.70 -14.00 5.55
N LYS A 347 -14.97 -14.98 6.07
CA LYS A 347 -13.54 -15.20 5.80
C LYS A 347 -13.35 -16.61 5.30
N LYS A 348 -12.58 -16.79 4.22
CA LYS A 348 -12.24 -18.10 3.69
C LYS A 348 -10.84 -18.11 3.07
N ILE A 349 -10.30 -19.31 2.90
CA ILE A 349 -9.08 -19.55 2.14
C ILE A 349 -9.47 -20.35 0.92
N GLU A 350 -9.20 -19.80 -0.26
CA GLU A 350 -9.40 -20.46 -1.55
C GLU A 350 -8.10 -21.11 -2.00
N LYS A 351 -8.18 -22.32 -2.53
CA LYS A 351 -7.01 -22.99 -3.10
C LYS A 351 -6.46 -22.19 -4.28
N VAL A 352 -5.14 -22.03 -4.35
CA VAL A 352 -4.49 -21.48 -5.53
C VAL A 352 -4.73 -22.39 -6.72
N ARG A 353 -5.09 -21.80 -7.85
CA ARG A 353 -5.24 -22.55 -9.10
C ARG A 353 -3.91 -23.18 -9.50
N GLU A 354 -3.98 -24.39 -10.05
CA GLU A 354 -2.80 -25.06 -10.56
C GLU A 354 -2.15 -24.24 -11.69
N ILE A 355 -0.83 -24.27 -11.72
CA ILE A 355 -0.09 -23.68 -12.84
C ILE A 355 -0.45 -24.48 -14.10
N PRO A 356 -0.82 -23.79 -15.21
CA PRO A 356 -1.15 -24.47 -16.45
C PRO A 356 -0.04 -25.42 -16.91
N SER A 357 -0.43 -26.54 -17.51
CA SER A 357 0.50 -27.51 -18.08
C SER A 357 1.36 -26.88 -19.20
N GLN A 358 2.40 -27.59 -19.63
CA GLN A 358 3.27 -27.16 -20.75
C GLN A 358 2.51 -26.90 -22.07
N GLU A 359 1.31 -27.49 -22.24
CA GLU A 359 0.45 -27.22 -23.40
C GLU A 359 -0.03 -25.75 -23.48
N LEU A 360 -0.03 -25.04 -22.35
CA LEU A 360 -0.32 -23.61 -22.27
C LEU A 360 0.95 -22.74 -22.30
N TRP A 361 2.05 -23.24 -22.80
CA TRP A 361 3.27 -22.52 -23.03
C TRP A 361 3.06 -21.35 -24.01
N PHE A 362 3.88 -20.30 -23.91
CA PHE A 362 3.67 -19.03 -24.62
C PHE A 362 3.41 -19.24 -26.14
N GLU A 363 4.19 -20.08 -26.80
CA GLU A 363 4.09 -20.31 -28.24
C GLU A 363 2.74 -20.92 -28.65
N ASN A 364 2.20 -21.82 -27.85
CA ASN A 364 0.91 -22.46 -28.11
C ASN A 364 -0.24 -21.48 -27.83
N VAL A 365 -0.15 -20.75 -26.72
CA VAL A 365 -1.10 -19.68 -26.37
C VAL A 365 -1.11 -18.60 -27.43
N TRP A 366 0.06 -18.18 -27.91
CA TRP A 366 0.21 -17.18 -28.96
C TRP A 366 -0.40 -17.63 -30.29
N LYS A 367 -0.15 -18.89 -30.70
CA LYS A 367 -0.78 -19.49 -31.89
C LYS A 367 -2.30 -19.51 -31.78
N SER A 368 -2.83 -19.89 -30.60
CA SER A 368 -4.27 -19.93 -30.36
C SER A 368 -4.87 -18.52 -30.39
N TYR A 369 -4.18 -17.56 -29.82
CA TYR A 369 -4.57 -16.15 -29.83
C TYR A 369 -4.65 -15.58 -31.26
N LEU A 370 -3.63 -15.85 -32.09
CA LEU A 370 -3.61 -15.42 -33.50
C LEU A 370 -4.71 -16.03 -34.35
N LYS A 371 -5.28 -17.17 -33.93
CA LYS A 371 -6.39 -17.85 -34.60
C LYS A 371 -7.77 -17.43 -34.07
N ASP A 372 -7.85 -16.43 -33.19
CA ASP A 372 -9.08 -16.01 -32.47
C ASP A 372 -9.80 -17.13 -31.69
N ASN A 373 -9.10 -18.23 -31.39
CA ASN A 373 -9.65 -19.38 -30.67
C ASN A 373 -9.47 -19.28 -29.14
N TYR A 374 -9.31 -18.06 -28.59
CA TYR A 374 -8.91 -17.88 -27.20
C TYR A 374 -10.06 -17.44 -26.27
N LEU A 375 -11.27 -17.29 -26.80
CA LEU A 375 -12.47 -16.95 -26.00
C LEU A 375 -13.38 -18.15 -25.83
#